data_c30107c62ad76e49e7c46b992fa39216
#
_entry.id   c30107c62ad76e49e7c46b992fa39216
#
_cell.length_a   1.000
_cell.length_b   1.000
_cell.length_c   1.000
_cell.angle_alpha   90.00
_cell.angle_beta   90.00
_cell.angle_gamma   90.00
#
_symmetry.space_group_name_H-M   'P 1'
#
loop_
_entity.id
_entity.type
_entity.pdbx_description
1 polymer ?
#
loop_
_entity_poly.entity_id
_entity_poly.type
_entity_poly.pdbx_seq_one_letter_code
_entity_poly.pdbx_strand_id
1 'polypeptide(L)'
;MKVQDLMRTNVVTLHSSDALDIAADIMNMGRIRHLPVVDADNRVVGIVTQRDLYRASISSVLGFAQAKEHEWLGQVTVRDVMTKEVTAIGPEAGVVEAVDKLVTAKFGCLPVVDEQGTLVGLLTETDCLRCFRDLLKMGTFKDWLS
;
A
#
# COMPACT_ATOMS: atom_id res chain seq x y z
N MET A 1 4.37 21.71 -1.37
CA MET A 1 3.99 20.54 -0.55
C MET A 1 4.80 19.34 -1.03
N LYS A 2 5.47 18.65 -0.11
CA LYS A 2 6.28 17.48 -0.36
C LYS A 2 5.55 16.22 0.06
N VAL A 3 6.00 15.07 -0.41
CA VAL A 3 5.44 13.76 -0.05
C VAL A 3 5.44 13.55 1.46
N GLN A 4 6.51 13.93 2.15
CA GLN A 4 6.63 13.82 3.61
C GLN A 4 5.55 14.59 4.39
N ASP A 5 4.96 15.61 3.79
CA ASP A 5 3.89 16.42 4.42
C ASP A 5 2.55 15.66 4.44
N LEU A 6 2.38 14.66 3.57
CA LEU A 6 1.15 13.87 3.42
C LEU A 6 1.29 12.40 3.80
N MET A 7 2.50 11.84 3.72
CA MET A 7 2.72 10.42 3.97
C MET A 7 2.40 10.04 5.40
N ARG A 8 2.01 8.78 5.58
CA ARG A 8 1.94 8.16 6.90
C ARG A 8 3.28 7.57 7.26
N THR A 9 3.73 7.80 8.49
CA THR A 9 5.02 7.29 9.00
C THR A 9 4.86 6.02 9.81
N ASN A 10 3.68 5.80 10.42
CA ASN A 10 3.37 4.57 11.13
C ASN A 10 2.83 3.52 10.15
N VAL A 11 3.72 2.85 9.44
CA VAL A 11 3.41 1.90 8.38
C VAL A 11 3.52 0.47 8.91
N VAL A 12 2.43 -0.30 8.75
CA VAL A 12 2.46 -1.74 9.00
C VAL A 12 3.13 -2.43 7.82
N THR A 13 4.09 -3.29 8.10
CA THR A 13 4.89 -4.00 7.10
C THR A 13 4.82 -5.50 7.28
N LEU A 14 5.20 -6.22 6.22
CA LEU A 14 5.36 -7.67 6.20
C LEU A 14 6.82 -8.01 5.87
N HIS A 15 7.24 -9.21 6.23
CA HIS A 15 8.43 -9.84 5.70
C HIS A 15 8.07 -10.85 4.60
N SER A 16 8.98 -11.07 3.64
CA SER A 16 8.74 -11.96 2.51
C SER A 16 8.49 -13.42 2.93
N SER A 17 8.99 -13.83 4.09
CA SER A 17 8.79 -15.17 4.67
C SER A 17 7.49 -15.30 5.46
N ASP A 18 6.75 -14.23 5.69
CA ASP A 18 5.46 -14.29 6.39
C ASP A 18 4.46 -15.09 5.57
N ALA A 19 3.55 -15.79 6.27
CA ALA A 19 2.43 -16.44 5.64
C ALA A 19 1.36 -15.41 5.22
N LEU A 20 0.68 -15.70 4.13
CA LEU A 20 -0.27 -14.76 3.51
C LEU A 20 -1.52 -14.53 4.38
N ASP A 21 -1.90 -15.48 5.25
CA ASP A 21 -2.98 -15.31 6.23
C ASP A 21 -2.73 -14.15 7.18
N ILE A 22 -1.47 -13.90 7.54
CA ILE A 22 -1.08 -12.74 8.36
C ILE A 22 -1.44 -11.44 7.66
N ALA A 23 -1.17 -11.34 6.36
CA ALA A 23 -1.55 -10.17 5.55
C ALA A 23 -3.07 -9.99 5.51
N ALA A 24 -3.82 -11.10 5.34
CA ALA A 24 -5.28 -11.08 5.34
C ALA A 24 -5.84 -10.57 6.67
N ASP A 25 -5.33 -11.06 7.78
CA ASP A 25 -5.75 -10.64 9.13
C ASP A 25 -5.47 -9.17 9.38
N ILE A 26 -4.27 -8.69 9.03
CA ILE A 26 -3.90 -7.27 9.18
C ILE A 26 -4.83 -6.37 8.34
N MET A 27 -5.09 -6.74 7.09
CA MET A 27 -5.97 -5.96 6.21
C MET A 27 -7.40 -5.91 6.73
N ASN A 28 -7.93 -7.03 7.23
CA ASN A 28 -9.29 -7.10 7.78
C ASN A 28 -9.43 -6.30 9.08
N MET A 29 -8.47 -6.40 9.98
CA MET A 29 -8.50 -5.72 11.29
C MET A 29 -8.27 -4.22 11.17
N GLY A 30 -7.33 -3.81 10.32
CA GLY A 30 -6.88 -2.43 10.20
C GLY A 30 -7.56 -1.63 9.09
N ARG A 31 -8.42 -2.24 8.29
CA ARG A 31 -8.95 -1.65 7.04
C ARG A 31 -7.84 -1.13 6.12
N ILE A 32 -6.73 -1.83 6.12
CA ILE A 32 -5.54 -1.55 5.32
C ILE A 32 -5.65 -2.35 4.03
N ARG A 33 -5.33 -1.74 2.90
CA ARG A 33 -5.40 -2.38 1.57
C ARG A 33 -4.04 -2.57 0.90
N HIS A 34 -2.98 -2.05 1.51
CA HIS A 34 -1.63 -2.07 0.96
C HIS A 34 -0.65 -2.31 2.10
N LEU A 35 0.19 -3.34 1.96
CA LEU A 35 1.22 -3.70 2.94
C LEU A 35 2.58 -3.78 2.24
N PRO A 36 3.48 -2.83 2.51
CA PRO A 36 4.86 -2.95 2.07
C PRO A 36 5.53 -4.17 2.68
N VAL A 37 6.34 -4.85 1.89
CA VAL A 37 7.17 -5.97 2.30
C VAL A 37 8.61 -5.47 2.40
N VAL A 38 9.23 -5.69 3.54
CA VAL A 38 10.58 -5.22 3.85
C VAL A 38 11.51 -6.38 4.19
N ASP A 39 12.81 -6.17 3.99
CA ASP A 39 13.87 -7.07 4.44
C ASP A 39 14.31 -6.75 5.89
N ALA A 40 15.34 -7.44 6.37
CA ALA A 40 15.88 -7.26 7.72
C ALA A 40 16.45 -5.83 7.98
N ASP A 41 16.82 -5.12 6.92
CA ASP A 41 17.31 -3.74 6.98
C ASP A 41 16.20 -2.70 6.73
N ASN A 42 14.94 -3.12 6.80
CA ASN A 42 13.76 -2.29 6.54
C ASN A 42 13.72 -1.68 5.12
N ARG A 43 14.38 -2.31 4.18
CA ARG A 43 14.31 -1.93 2.77
C ARG A 43 13.11 -2.56 2.10
N VAL A 44 12.43 -1.81 1.24
CA VAL A 44 11.26 -2.30 0.50
C VAL A 44 11.70 -3.31 -0.55
N VAL A 45 11.17 -4.53 -0.46
CA VAL A 45 11.42 -5.63 -1.41
C VAL A 45 10.18 -6.04 -2.19
N GLY A 46 9.01 -5.57 -1.77
CA GLY A 46 7.75 -5.89 -2.42
C GLY A 46 6.58 -5.13 -1.83
N ILE A 47 5.40 -5.39 -2.37
CA ILE A 47 4.14 -4.89 -1.84
C ILE A 47 3.05 -5.95 -2.03
N VAL A 48 2.18 -6.09 -1.03
CA VAL A 48 0.97 -6.91 -1.09
C VAL A 48 -0.24 -6.01 -1.00
N THR A 49 -1.16 -6.16 -1.94
CA THR A 49 -2.43 -5.44 -1.97
C THR A 49 -3.59 -6.36 -1.63
N GLN A 50 -4.73 -5.78 -1.25
CA GLN A 50 -5.96 -6.55 -1.07
C GLN A 50 -6.35 -7.32 -2.34
N ARG A 51 -6.05 -6.77 -3.52
CA ARG A 51 -6.29 -7.45 -4.80
C ARG A 51 -5.44 -8.70 -4.94
N ASP A 52 -4.19 -8.68 -4.47
CA ASP A 52 -3.31 -9.85 -4.48
C ASP A 52 -3.87 -10.97 -3.59
N LEU A 53 -4.43 -10.61 -2.42
CA LEU A 53 -5.13 -11.56 -1.55
C LEU A 53 -6.34 -12.18 -2.23
N TYR A 54 -7.17 -11.39 -2.88
CA TYR A 54 -8.35 -11.89 -3.60
C TYR A 54 -7.95 -12.84 -4.73
N ARG A 55 -6.89 -12.54 -5.47
CA ARG A 55 -6.38 -13.44 -6.52
C ARG A 55 -5.89 -14.77 -5.96
N ALA A 56 -5.17 -14.74 -4.84
CA ALA A 56 -4.73 -15.95 -4.15
C ALA A 56 -5.91 -16.75 -3.61
N SER A 57 -6.93 -16.09 -3.09
CA SER A 57 -8.16 -16.69 -2.56
C SER A 57 -9.02 -17.32 -3.66
N ILE A 58 -9.14 -16.69 -4.83
CA ILE A 58 -9.92 -17.22 -5.97
C ILE A 58 -9.37 -18.57 -6.42
N SER A 59 -8.06 -18.77 -6.36
CA SER A 59 -7.44 -20.07 -6.63
C SER A 59 -7.91 -21.16 -5.67
N SER A 60 -8.37 -20.80 -4.47
CA SER A 60 -8.89 -21.71 -3.45
C SER A 60 -10.42 -21.90 -3.53
N VAL A 61 -11.15 -20.95 -4.09
CA VAL A 61 -12.64 -20.90 -4.08
C VAL A 61 -13.28 -21.94 -5.01
N LEU A 62 -12.55 -22.50 -5.95
CA LEU A 62 -13.06 -23.57 -6.81
C LEU A 62 -13.40 -24.88 -6.05
N GLY A 63 -13.40 -24.87 -4.70
CA GLY A 63 -13.77 -26.04 -3.94
C GLY A 63 -13.80 -25.97 -2.42
N PHE A 64 -13.58 -24.82 -1.75
CA PHE A 64 -13.40 -24.81 -0.29
C PHE A 64 -14.25 -23.77 0.46
N ALA A 65 -14.77 -24.16 1.64
CA ALA A 65 -15.44 -23.27 2.59
C ALA A 65 -14.44 -22.27 3.22
N GLN A 66 -14.94 -21.13 3.71
CA GLN A 66 -14.11 -20.03 4.28
C GLN A 66 -13.05 -20.45 5.29
N ALA A 67 -13.32 -21.49 6.11
CA ALA A 67 -12.35 -22.00 7.07
C ALA A 67 -11.11 -22.64 6.40
N LYS A 68 -11.29 -23.24 5.22
CA LYS A 68 -10.20 -23.81 4.42
C LYS A 68 -9.42 -22.77 3.63
N GLU A 69 -10.04 -21.63 3.33
CA GLU A 69 -9.38 -20.50 2.68
C GLU A 69 -8.28 -19.93 3.58
N HIS A 70 -8.57 -19.68 4.88
CA HIS A 70 -7.58 -19.20 5.83
C HIS A 70 -6.45 -20.22 6.03
N GLU A 71 -6.76 -21.51 6.10
CA GLU A 71 -5.79 -22.59 6.17
C GLU A 71 -4.89 -22.63 4.91
N TRP A 72 -5.48 -22.44 3.74
CA TRP A 72 -4.73 -22.36 2.47
C TRP A 72 -3.80 -21.14 2.44
N LEU A 73 -4.27 -19.95 2.82
CA LEU A 73 -3.46 -18.74 2.89
C LEU A 73 -2.30 -18.88 3.88
N GLY A 74 -2.45 -19.69 4.93
CA GLY A 74 -1.38 -20.03 5.87
C GLY A 74 -0.23 -20.85 5.25
N GLN A 75 -0.47 -21.51 4.12
CA GLN A 75 0.53 -22.29 3.39
C GLN A 75 1.23 -21.50 2.27
N VAL A 76 0.70 -20.34 1.90
CA VAL A 76 1.27 -19.46 0.87
C VAL A 76 2.11 -18.38 1.54
N THR A 77 3.32 -18.16 1.04
CA THR A 77 4.17 -17.10 1.56
C THR A 77 3.90 -15.76 0.85
N VAL A 78 4.13 -14.67 1.56
CA VAL A 78 4.07 -13.29 1.02
C VAL A 78 4.95 -13.16 -0.22
N ARG A 79 6.14 -13.76 -0.20
CA ARG A 79 7.08 -13.78 -1.34
C ARG A 79 6.45 -14.28 -2.63
N ASP A 80 5.59 -15.28 -2.57
CA ASP A 80 4.98 -15.92 -3.75
C ASP A 80 3.91 -15.06 -4.40
N VAL A 81 3.38 -14.09 -3.69
CA VAL A 81 2.22 -13.27 -4.09
C VAL A 81 2.58 -11.80 -4.29
N MET A 82 3.55 -11.28 -3.53
CA MET A 82 3.93 -9.87 -3.59
C MET A 82 4.36 -9.42 -4.98
N THR A 83 4.06 -8.16 -5.31
CA THR A 83 4.67 -7.46 -6.43
C THR A 83 6.10 -7.11 -6.07
N LYS A 84 7.08 -7.56 -6.85
CA LYS A 84 8.52 -7.36 -6.59
C LYS A 84 9.07 -6.07 -7.18
N GLU A 85 8.54 -5.63 -8.32
CA GLU A 85 8.90 -4.36 -8.94
C GLU A 85 8.05 -3.24 -8.32
N VAL A 86 8.56 -2.66 -7.24
CA VAL A 86 7.84 -1.63 -6.49
C VAL A 86 8.27 -0.26 -6.99
N THR A 87 7.30 0.53 -7.42
CA THR A 87 7.50 1.95 -7.67
C THR A 87 7.45 2.70 -6.34
N ALA A 88 8.57 3.26 -5.93
CA ALA A 88 8.69 4.06 -4.71
C ALA A 88 8.92 5.55 -5.05
N ILE A 89 8.86 6.39 -4.04
CA ILE A 89 9.12 7.83 -4.15
C ILE A 89 9.92 8.31 -2.92
N GLY A 90 10.69 9.37 -3.09
CA GLY A 90 11.41 9.98 -1.97
C GLY A 90 10.54 10.92 -1.14
N PRO A 91 10.85 11.14 0.14
CA PRO A 91 10.08 12.03 1.01
C PRO A 91 10.12 13.49 0.58
N GLU A 92 11.22 13.92 -0.07
CA GLU A 92 11.43 15.28 -0.57
C GLU A 92 10.76 15.57 -1.93
N ALA A 93 10.26 14.53 -2.60
CA ALA A 93 9.58 14.68 -3.89
C ALA A 93 8.31 15.54 -3.76
N GLY A 94 7.94 16.20 -4.85
CA GLY A 94 6.72 16.99 -4.90
C GLY A 94 5.46 16.13 -4.88
N VAL A 95 4.41 16.59 -4.22
CA VAL A 95 3.12 15.87 -4.18
C VAL A 95 2.52 15.71 -5.58
N VAL A 96 2.72 16.67 -6.48
CA VAL A 96 2.24 16.57 -7.87
C VAL A 96 2.87 15.38 -8.58
N GLU A 97 4.20 15.19 -8.44
CA GLU A 97 4.90 14.03 -8.99
C GLU A 97 4.33 12.71 -8.44
N ALA A 98 4.06 12.67 -7.13
CA ALA A 98 3.47 11.49 -6.50
C ALA A 98 2.07 11.18 -7.06
N VAL A 99 1.23 12.21 -7.18
CA VAL A 99 -0.12 12.07 -7.74
C VAL A 99 -0.07 11.61 -9.20
N ASP A 100 0.84 12.16 -10.01
CA ASP A 100 1.01 11.74 -11.40
C ASP A 100 1.40 10.25 -11.50
N LYS A 101 2.27 9.77 -10.63
CA LYS A 101 2.62 8.33 -10.56
C LYS A 101 1.42 7.47 -10.20
N LEU A 102 0.63 7.87 -9.18
CA LEU A 102 -0.56 7.14 -8.75
C LEU A 102 -1.59 7.05 -9.89
N VAL A 103 -1.88 8.17 -10.55
CA VAL A 103 -2.90 8.27 -11.61
C VAL A 103 -2.45 7.52 -12.86
N THR A 104 -1.23 7.74 -13.33
CA THR A 104 -0.74 7.20 -14.60
C THR A 104 -0.55 5.69 -14.54
N ALA A 105 0.03 5.19 -13.46
CA ALA A 105 0.29 3.76 -13.29
C ALA A 105 -0.86 3.02 -12.62
N LYS A 106 -1.91 3.74 -12.17
CA LYS A 106 -3.06 3.19 -11.44
C LYS A 106 -2.64 2.44 -10.17
N PHE A 107 -1.64 2.96 -9.48
CA PHE A 107 -1.23 2.46 -8.17
C PHE A 107 -2.14 3.00 -7.08
N GLY A 108 -2.52 2.16 -6.12
CA GLY A 108 -3.28 2.60 -4.95
C GLY A 108 -2.42 3.24 -3.88
N CYS A 109 -1.10 3.03 -3.93
CA CYS A 109 -0.14 3.60 -2.99
C CYS A 109 1.26 3.69 -3.58
N LEU A 110 2.10 4.49 -2.92
CA LEU A 110 3.54 4.59 -3.15
C LEU A 110 4.28 4.43 -1.82
N PRO A 111 5.10 3.39 -1.67
CA PRO A 111 6.07 3.36 -0.58
C PRO A 111 7.01 4.57 -0.68
N VAL A 112 7.24 5.21 0.46
CA VAL A 112 8.18 6.33 0.55
C VAL A 112 9.47 5.81 1.16
N VAL A 113 10.55 5.96 0.41
CA VAL A 113 11.87 5.42 0.78
C VAL A 113 12.91 6.52 0.77
N ASP A 114 13.91 6.37 1.64
CA ASP A 114 15.09 7.21 1.64
C ASP A 114 16.08 6.82 0.52
N GLU A 115 17.24 7.47 0.49
CA GLU A 115 18.28 7.23 -0.52
C GLU A 115 18.86 5.81 -0.47
N GLN A 116 18.75 5.13 0.66
CA GLN A 116 19.20 3.75 0.87
C GLN A 116 18.11 2.72 0.51
N GLY A 117 16.90 3.16 0.16
CA GLY A 117 15.75 2.28 -0.08
C GLY A 117 15.02 1.85 1.19
N THR A 118 15.35 2.45 2.34
CA THR A 118 14.68 2.18 3.61
C THR A 118 13.29 2.80 3.62
N LEU A 119 12.29 2.05 4.07
CA LEU A 119 10.94 2.54 4.19
C LEU A 119 10.83 3.61 5.28
N VAL A 120 10.40 4.81 4.90
CA VAL A 120 10.18 5.94 5.82
C VAL A 120 8.72 6.37 5.89
N GLY A 121 7.88 5.90 4.97
CA GLY A 121 6.45 6.22 4.96
C GLY A 121 5.69 5.49 3.87
N LEU A 122 4.40 5.76 3.81
CA LEU A 122 3.48 5.28 2.77
C LEU A 122 2.53 6.41 2.38
N LEU A 123 2.41 6.67 1.09
CA LEU A 123 1.43 7.60 0.54
C LEU A 123 0.38 6.81 -0.24
N THR A 124 -0.90 7.05 0.07
CA THR A 124 -2.03 6.40 -0.61
C THR A 124 -2.89 7.41 -1.36
N GLU A 125 -3.67 6.93 -2.33
CA GLU A 125 -4.71 7.74 -3.00
C GLU A 125 -5.65 8.41 -1.98
N THR A 126 -6.00 7.70 -0.90
CA THR A 126 -6.87 8.22 0.16
C THR A 126 -6.22 9.40 0.88
N ASP A 127 -4.90 9.39 1.08
CA ASP A 127 -4.20 10.51 1.72
C ASP A 127 -4.22 11.75 0.83
N CYS A 128 -4.05 11.56 -0.49
CA CYS A 128 -4.18 12.64 -1.48
C CYS A 128 -5.61 13.20 -1.52
N LEU A 129 -6.63 12.34 -1.50
CA LEU A 129 -8.03 12.77 -1.48
C LEU A 129 -8.39 13.51 -0.19
N ARG A 130 -7.86 13.11 0.96
CA ARG A 130 -8.05 13.84 2.22
C ARG A 130 -7.44 15.24 2.15
N CYS A 131 -6.22 15.34 1.64
CA CYS A 131 -5.57 16.64 1.43
C CYS A 131 -6.41 17.53 0.51
N PHE A 132 -6.86 17.01 -0.62
CA PHE A 132 -7.71 17.73 -1.56
C PHE A 132 -9.02 18.22 -0.91
N ARG A 133 -9.71 17.32 -0.17
CA ARG A 133 -10.92 17.70 0.58
C ARG A 133 -10.66 18.85 1.56
N ASP A 134 -9.53 18.81 2.26
CA ASP A 134 -9.21 19.83 3.27
C ASP A 134 -8.86 21.17 2.62
N LEU A 135 -8.18 21.16 1.47
CA LEU A 135 -7.95 22.36 0.66
C LEU A 135 -9.26 22.98 0.15
N LEU A 136 -10.23 22.15 -0.28
CA LEU A 136 -11.56 22.64 -0.68
C LEU A 136 -12.31 23.31 0.48
N LYS A 137 -12.23 22.72 1.69
CA LYS A 137 -12.85 23.32 2.89
C LYS A 137 -12.21 24.64 3.29
N MET A 138 -10.92 24.82 3.06
CA MET A 138 -10.21 26.07 3.31
C MET A 138 -10.55 27.19 2.30
N GLY A 139 -11.33 26.88 1.26
CA GLY A 139 -11.77 27.85 0.26
C GLY A 139 -10.71 28.22 -0.76
N THR A 140 -9.63 27.47 -0.85
CA THR A 140 -8.51 27.70 -1.79
C THR A 140 -8.95 27.59 -3.25
N PHE A 141 -10.09 26.95 -3.51
CA PHE A 141 -10.64 26.70 -4.85
C PHE A 141 -12.07 27.23 -5.04
N LYS A 142 -12.47 28.28 -4.28
CA LYS A 142 -13.83 28.85 -4.38
C LYS A 142 -14.22 29.25 -5.80
N ASP A 143 -13.28 29.72 -6.59
CA ASP A 143 -13.54 30.21 -7.96
C ASP A 143 -13.65 29.08 -8.99
N TRP A 144 -13.31 27.83 -8.62
CA TRP A 144 -13.36 26.67 -9.50
C TRP A 144 -14.64 25.83 -9.34
N LEU A 145 -15.38 26.05 -8.25
CA LEU A 145 -16.57 25.26 -7.91
C LEU A 145 -17.87 26.06 -8.12
N SER A 146 -17.76 27.31 -8.51
CA SER A 146 -18.87 28.17 -8.94
C SER A 146 -18.99 28.13 -10.47
#